data_89d468ad2fd32266ece8982edabccb9b
#
_entry.id   89d468ad2fd32266ece8982edabccb9b
#
_cell.length_a   1.000
_cell.length_b   1.000
_cell.length_c   1.000
_cell.angle_alpha   90.00
_cell.angle_beta   90.00
_cell.angle_gamma   90.00
#
_symmetry.space_group_name_H-M   'P 1'
#
loop_
_entity.id
_entity.type
_entity.pdbx_description
1 polymer ?
#
loop_
_entity_poly.entity_id
_entity_poly.type
_entity_poly.pdbx_seq_one_letter_code
_entity_poly.pdbx_strand_id
1 'polypeptide(L)'
;MKSTEEFGMNDSNFIKASDMVLRIMKNIDPEQVRQGNKISSLWTQIVESIRSNSINGENIGKNMASHSRVIDLKNGILLVEADHPGWIQMLGNYKKYILKGFQMKIPELKIETFAFRLAGTNAEISKIHREIDEEKQRNAEEFRINKEQKELEKKGFVYKNSGQKKELPSEIQKMFDDIKNDMLTNSN
;
A
#
# COMPACT_ATOMS: atom_id res chain seq x y z
N MET A 1 21.37 54.31 37.83
CA MET A 1 20.24 54.33 36.91
C MET A 1 20.60 53.48 35.74
N LYS A 2 20.11 52.21 35.71
CA LYS A 2 20.22 51.30 34.56
C LYS A 2 18.79 50.90 34.23
N SER A 3 18.36 51.32 33.07
CA SER A 3 17.04 51.04 32.48
C SER A 3 16.94 49.54 32.16
N THR A 4 15.93 48.92 32.74
CA THR A 4 15.43 47.59 32.34
C THR A 4 14.74 47.71 30.98
N GLU A 5 15.33 47.17 29.93
CA GLU A 5 14.64 46.95 28.67
C GLU A 5 13.62 45.84 28.88
N GLU A 6 12.35 46.21 28.87
CA GLU A 6 11.23 45.29 28.77
C GLU A 6 11.28 44.61 27.38
N PHE A 7 11.47 43.30 27.41
CA PHE A 7 11.32 42.44 26.24
C PHE A 7 9.82 42.35 25.96
N GLY A 8 9.32 43.25 25.15
CA GLY A 8 7.94 43.28 24.65
C GLY A 8 7.69 42.05 23.79
N MET A 9 7.27 40.97 24.40
CA MET A 9 6.71 39.80 23.69
C MET A 9 5.44 40.26 22.99
N ASN A 10 5.47 40.20 21.67
CA ASN A 10 4.44 40.74 20.79
C ASN A 10 3.17 39.85 20.88
N ASP A 11 2.24 40.21 21.74
CA ASP A 11 0.94 39.55 21.99
C ASP A 11 0.13 39.30 20.71
N SER A 12 0.37 40.07 19.65
CA SER A 12 -0.32 39.95 18.38
C SER A 12 -0.01 38.65 17.62
N ASN A 13 1.20 38.07 17.83
CA ASN A 13 1.58 36.81 17.20
C ASN A 13 1.00 35.59 17.93
N PHE A 14 0.79 35.71 19.27
CA PHE A 14 0.19 34.65 20.06
C PHE A 14 -1.31 34.51 19.78
N ILE A 15 -2.00 35.62 19.61
CA ILE A 15 -3.43 35.65 19.25
C ILE A 15 -3.63 35.07 17.85
N LYS A 16 -2.75 35.38 16.89
CA LYS A 16 -2.82 34.80 15.55
C LYS A 16 -2.58 33.29 15.52
N ALA A 17 -1.70 32.78 16.38
CA ALA A 17 -1.44 31.33 16.48
C ALA A 17 -2.64 30.59 17.09
N SER A 18 -3.26 31.13 18.12
CA SER A 18 -4.46 30.55 18.72
C SER A 18 -5.65 30.58 17.80
N ASP A 19 -5.85 31.66 17.05
CA ASP A 19 -6.90 31.74 16.02
C ASP A 19 -6.67 30.74 14.88
N MET A 20 -5.43 30.53 14.49
CA MET A 20 -5.07 29.55 13.48
C MET A 20 -5.36 28.12 13.95
N VAL A 21 -5.00 27.80 15.20
CA VAL A 21 -5.32 26.50 15.82
C VAL A 21 -6.84 26.30 15.90
N LEU A 22 -7.60 27.31 16.34
CA LEU A 22 -9.06 27.24 16.40
C LEU A 22 -9.71 27.06 15.02
N ARG A 23 -9.17 27.70 13.98
CA ARG A 23 -9.64 27.50 12.59
C ARG A 23 -9.36 26.09 12.11
N ILE A 24 -8.18 25.54 12.41
CA ILE A 24 -7.85 24.15 12.06
C ILE A 24 -8.79 23.18 12.79
N MET A 25 -9.02 23.40 14.09
CA MET A 25 -9.91 22.53 14.87
C MET A 25 -11.37 22.60 14.43
N LYS A 26 -11.86 23.78 13.97
CA LYS A 26 -13.23 23.92 13.42
C LYS A 26 -13.42 23.17 12.10
N ASN A 27 -12.35 22.93 11.33
CA ASN A 27 -12.39 22.21 10.05
C ASN A 27 -12.23 20.70 10.20
N ILE A 28 -11.98 20.20 11.44
CA ILE A 28 -11.91 18.77 11.70
C ILE A 28 -13.32 18.27 11.97
N ASP A 29 -13.83 17.38 11.11
CA ASP A 29 -15.10 16.71 11.33
C ASP A 29 -14.97 15.75 12.52
N PRO A 30 -15.73 15.95 13.62
CA PRO A 30 -15.67 15.08 14.79
C PRO A 30 -16.04 13.63 14.48
N GLU A 31 -16.84 13.41 13.43
CA GLU A 31 -17.23 12.07 13.01
C GLU A 31 -16.06 11.33 12.33
N GLN A 32 -15.29 12.02 11.50
CA GLN A 32 -14.07 11.45 10.91
C GLN A 32 -13.04 11.06 11.95
N VAL A 33 -12.88 11.87 12.99
CA VAL A 33 -11.98 11.57 14.13
C VAL A 33 -12.46 10.32 14.88
N ARG A 34 -13.77 10.21 15.13
CA ARG A 34 -14.36 9.03 15.80
C ARG A 34 -14.18 7.77 14.96
N GLN A 35 -14.41 7.85 13.66
CA GLN A 35 -14.20 6.74 12.73
C GLN A 35 -12.73 6.32 12.68
N GLY A 36 -11.80 7.29 12.59
CA GLY A 36 -10.36 7.02 12.61
C GLY A 36 -9.92 6.28 13.89
N ASN A 37 -10.38 6.73 15.05
CA ASN A 37 -10.08 6.09 16.32
C ASN A 37 -10.69 4.69 16.43
N LYS A 38 -11.91 4.48 15.92
CA LYS A 38 -12.57 3.16 15.85
C LYS A 38 -11.78 2.20 14.97
N ILE A 39 -11.34 2.65 13.79
CA ILE A 39 -10.55 1.83 12.86
C ILE A 39 -9.21 1.47 13.49
N SER A 40 -8.51 2.43 14.10
CA SER A 40 -7.22 2.20 14.74
C SER A 40 -7.33 1.20 15.91
N SER A 41 -8.35 1.33 16.76
CA SER A 41 -8.62 0.39 17.85
C SER A 41 -8.93 -1.02 17.33
N LEU A 42 -9.72 -1.12 16.25
CA LEU A 42 -10.03 -2.42 15.64
C LEU A 42 -8.85 -3.04 14.94
N TRP A 43 -7.98 -2.25 14.31
CA TRP A 43 -6.71 -2.73 13.78
C TRP A 43 -5.93 -3.47 14.85
N THR A 44 -5.69 -2.82 15.98
CA THR A 44 -4.96 -3.41 17.10
C THR A 44 -5.63 -4.71 17.56
N GLN A 45 -6.93 -4.72 17.81
CA GLN A 45 -7.66 -5.90 18.26
C GLN A 45 -7.61 -7.07 17.27
N ILE A 46 -7.75 -6.80 15.97
CA ILE A 46 -7.74 -7.84 14.94
C ILE A 46 -6.33 -8.40 14.78
N VAL A 47 -5.31 -7.54 14.72
CA VAL A 47 -3.93 -7.97 14.57
C VAL A 47 -3.45 -8.73 15.80
N GLU A 48 -3.76 -8.29 17.01
CA GLU A 48 -3.45 -8.98 18.27
C GLU A 48 -4.09 -10.37 18.34
N SER A 49 -5.23 -10.58 17.70
CA SER A 49 -5.90 -11.90 17.67
C SER A 49 -5.19 -12.93 16.81
N ILE A 50 -4.21 -12.52 16.00
CA ILE A 50 -3.42 -13.42 15.15
C ILE A 50 -2.51 -14.28 16.04
N ARG A 51 -2.65 -15.58 15.91
CA ARG A 51 -1.81 -16.57 16.60
C ARG A 51 -1.07 -17.41 15.57
N SER A 52 0.18 -17.72 15.86
CA SER A 52 0.95 -18.68 15.08
C SER A 52 0.98 -20.03 15.80
N ASN A 53 0.93 -21.10 15.04
CA ASN A 53 1.03 -22.47 15.58
C ASN A 53 2.46 -22.84 15.98
N SER A 54 3.44 -21.95 15.87
CA SER A 54 4.81 -22.24 16.31
C SER A 54 4.98 -22.00 17.81
N ILE A 55 5.88 -22.77 18.43
CA ILE A 55 6.15 -22.79 19.89
C ILE A 55 6.45 -21.37 20.47
N ASN A 56 6.95 -20.45 19.63
CA ASN A 56 7.22 -19.05 20.00
C ASN A 56 6.19 -18.07 19.43
N GLY A 57 5.07 -18.54 18.89
CA GLY A 57 4.13 -17.74 18.10
C GLY A 57 3.01 -17.07 18.87
N GLU A 58 2.92 -17.27 20.19
CA GLU A 58 1.81 -16.73 21.00
C GLU A 58 1.74 -15.20 21.01
N ASN A 59 2.86 -14.52 20.83
CA ASN A 59 2.95 -13.06 20.87
C ASN A 59 3.07 -12.39 19.50
N ILE A 60 3.02 -13.15 18.40
CA ILE A 60 3.27 -12.58 17.06
C ILE A 60 2.25 -11.49 16.69
N GLY A 61 0.99 -11.70 17.04
CA GLY A 61 -0.08 -10.71 16.81
C GLY A 61 0.14 -9.43 17.62
N LYS A 62 0.51 -9.56 18.89
CA LYS A 62 0.81 -8.42 19.77
C LYS A 62 2.02 -7.63 19.23
N ASN A 63 3.06 -8.33 18.81
CA ASN A 63 4.24 -7.70 18.25
C ASN A 63 3.91 -6.98 16.92
N MET A 64 3.16 -7.61 16.01
CA MET A 64 2.70 -6.93 14.78
C MET A 64 1.84 -5.70 15.09
N ALA A 65 0.96 -5.76 16.07
CA ALA A 65 0.11 -4.65 16.46
C ALA A 65 0.91 -3.49 17.06
N SER A 66 1.91 -3.77 17.91
CA SER A 66 2.76 -2.74 18.53
C SER A 66 3.70 -2.05 17.55
N HIS A 67 4.08 -2.73 16.46
CA HIS A 67 4.97 -2.24 15.42
C HIS A 67 4.26 -1.75 14.16
N SER A 68 2.94 -1.57 14.24
CA SER A 68 2.14 -1.08 13.11
C SER A 68 1.04 -0.14 13.57
N ARG A 69 0.70 0.83 12.72
CA ARG A 69 -0.40 1.77 12.99
C ARG A 69 -1.15 2.12 11.71
N VAL A 70 -2.44 2.36 11.86
CA VAL A 70 -3.27 2.89 10.78
C VAL A 70 -2.97 4.37 10.61
N ILE A 71 -2.75 4.79 9.39
CA ILE A 71 -2.46 6.18 9.04
C ILE A 71 -3.66 6.85 8.39
N ASP A 72 -4.29 6.17 7.41
CA ASP A 72 -5.38 6.76 6.64
C ASP A 72 -6.25 5.66 6.00
N LEU A 73 -7.48 6.03 5.66
CA LEU A 73 -8.39 5.22 4.86
C LEU A 73 -8.94 6.06 3.72
N LYS A 74 -8.62 5.69 2.49
CA LYS A 74 -9.10 6.39 1.31
C LYS A 74 -9.47 5.40 0.21
N ASN A 75 -10.64 5.59 -0.40
CA ASN A 75 -11.13 4.76 -1.52
C ASN A 75 -11.08 3.25 -1.24
N GLY A 76 -11.42 2.82 -0.03
CA GLY A 76 -11.36 1.41 0.35
C GLY A 76 -9.97 0.85 0.63
N ILE A 77 -8.92 1.67 0.53
CA ILE A 77 -7.54 1.30 0.84
C ILE A 77 -7.17 1.80 2.23
N LEU A 78 -6.87 0.88 3.14
CA LEU A 78 -6.37 1.21 4.48
C LEU A 78 -4.85 1.30 4.43
N LEU A 79 -4.30 2.50 4.66
CA LEU A 79 -2.87 2.71 4.75
C LEU A 79 -2.37 2.41 6.16
N VAL A 80 -1.46 1.46 6.23
CA VAL A 80 -0.83 1.04 7.47
C VAL A 80 0.67 1.30 7.39
N GLU A 81 1.20 1.88 8.44
CA GLU A 81 2.63 2.13 8.60
C GLU A 81 3.22 1.13 9.59
N ALA A 82 4.39 0.60 9.28
CA ALA A 82 5.16 -0.22 10.20
C ALA A 82 6.60 0.32 10.33
N ASP A 83 7.21 0.10 11.48
CA ASP A 83 8.55 0.62 11.80
C ASP A 83 9.69 -0.19 11.19
N HIS A 84 9.43 -1.42 10.73
CA HIS A 84 10.42 -2.28 10.10
C HIS A 84 9.86 -3.09 8.92
N PRO A 85 10.63 -3.29 7.82
CA PRO A 85 10.18 -4.06 6.65
C PRO A 85 9.72 -5.49 6.96
N GLY A 86 10.33 -6.13 7.95
CA GLY A 86 9.94 -7.46 8.41
C GLY A 86 8.48 -7.53 8.89
N TRP A 87 8.00 -6.48 9.57
CA TRP A 87 6.59 -6.39 9.99
C TRP A 87 5.66 -6.19 8.82
N ILE A 88 6.08 -5.40 7.81
CA ILE A 88 5.32 -5.24 6.56
C ILE A 88 5.12 -6.59 5.87
N GLN A 89 6.19 -7.39 5.77
CA GLN A 89 6.12 -8.71 5.16
C GLN A 89 5.19 -9.65 5.96
N MET A 90 5.31 -9.65 7.28
CA MET A 90 4.44 -10.46 8.13
C MET A 90 2.98 -10.04 8.04
N LEU A 91 2.67 -8.75 8.12
CA LEU A 91 1.32 -8.23 7.93
C LEU A 91 0.77 -8.58 6.55
N GLY A 92 1.62 -8.56 5.51
CA GLY A 92 1.29 -9.01 4.17
C GLY A 92 0.82 -10.46 4.11
N ASN A 93 1.49 -11.36 4.83
CA ASN A 93 1.11 -12.78 4.92
C ASN A 93 -0.28 -12.97 5.57
N TYR A 94 -0.63 -12.13 6.55
CA TYR A 94 -1.91 -12.19 7.24
C TYR A 94 -2.98 -11.25 6.65
N LYS A 95 -2.69 -10.59 5.53
CA LYS A 95 -3.57 -9.60 4.88
C LYS A 95 -5.02 -10.09 4.73
N LYS A 96 -5.21 -11.31 4.22
CA LYS A 96 -6.55 -11.91 4.02
C LYS A 96 -7.29 -12.12 5.34
N TYR A 97 -6.59 -12.55 6.37
CA TYR A 97 -7.16 -12.76 7.71
C TYR A 97 -7.60 -11.43 8.32
N ILE A 98 -6.74 -10.41 8.26
CA ILE A 98 -7.03 -9.08 8.78
C ILE A 98 -8.22 -8.47 8.05
N LEU A 99 -8.27 -8.56 6.71
CA LEU A 99 -9.38 -8.08 5.91
C LEU A 99 -10.72 -8.71 6.32
N LYS A 100 -10.72 -10.03 6.48
CA LYS A 100 -11.90 -10.76 6.96
C LYS A 100 -12.32 -10.32 8.36
N GLY A 101 -11.36 -10.06 9.25
CA GLY A 101 -11.61 -9.51 10.59
C GLY A 101 -12.33 -8.17 10.57
N PHE A 102 -11.91 -7.25 9.68
CA PHE A 102 -12.59 -5.97 9.48
C PHE A 102 -14.00 -6.13 8.93
N GLN A 103 -14.18 -6.96 7.91
CA GLN A 103 -15.49 -7.22 7.30
C GLN A 103 -16.49 -7.80 8.31
N MET A 104 -16.03 -8.62 9.24
CA MET A 104 -16.88 -9.19 10.31
C MET A 104 -17.20 -8.16 11.40
N LYS A 105 -16.29 -7.26 11.73
CA LYS A 105 -16.46 -6.31 12.84
C LYS A 105 -17.13 -5.01 12.42
N ILE A 106 -16.87 -4.55 11.19
CA ILE A 106 -17.48 -3.33 10.63
C ILE A 106 -17.86 -3.60 9.17
N PRO A 107 -18.98 -4.27 8.90
CA PRO A 107 -19.45 -4.52 7.53
C PRO A 107 -19.81 -3.23 6.78
N GLU A 108 -20.12 -2.16 7.49
CA GLU A 108 -20.45 -0.84 6.93
C GLU A 108 -19.23 -0.18 6.27
N LEU A 109 -18.01 -0.51 6.72
CA LEU A 109 -16.79 0.07 6.22
C LEU A 109 -16.24 -0.79 5.07
N LYS A 110 -16.36 -0.30 3.85
CA LYS A 110 -15.84 -0.99 2.66
C LYS A 110 -14.32 -0.87 2.60
N ILE A 111 -13.61 -1.79 3.28
CA ILE A 111 -12.16 -1.95 3.11
C ILE A 111 -11.94 -3.03 2.06
N GLU A 112 -11.33 -2.65 0.93
CA GLU A 112 -11.02 -3.56 -0.17
C GLU A 112 -9.63 -4.16 -0.04
N THR A 113 -8.67 -3.35 0.41
CA THR A 113 -7.27 -3.78 0.51
C THR A 113 -6.49 -2.95 1.52
N PHE A 114 -5.26 -3.42 1.81
CA PHE A 114 -4.29 -2.71 2.63
C PHE A 114 -3.09 -2.30 1.79
N ALA A 115 -2.61 -1.08 2.03
CA ALA A 115 -1.31 -0.60 1.59
C ALA A 115 -0.39 -0.49 2.81
N PHE A 116 0.83 -0.95 2.68
CA PHE A 116 1.82 -0.88 3.75
C PHE A 116 2.93 0.08 3.37
N ARG A 117 3.37 0.90 4.32
CA ARG A 117 4.54 1.74 4.17
C ARG A 117 5.47 1.62 5.36
N LEU A 118 6.75 1.91 5.13
CA LEU A 118 7.74 2.00 6.19
C LEU A 118 7.64 3.36 6.88
N ALA A 119 7.78 3.39 8.21
CA ALA A 119 7.82 4.63 8.97
C ALA A 119 8.93 5.56 8.46
N GLY A 120 8.60 6.85 8.36
CA GLY A 120 9.51 7.85 7.84
C GLY A 120 9.57 7.95 6.30
N THR A 121 8.83 7.11 5.56
CA THR A 121 8.71 7.24 4.10
C THR A 121 7.46 8.06 3.73
N ASN A 122 7.62 9.02 2.82
CA ASN A 122 6.50 9.83 2.28
C ASN A 122 5.83 9.12 1.09
N ALA A 123 5.32 7.91 1.30
CA ALA A 123 4.52 7.25 0.28
C ALA A 123 3.12 7.89 0.25
N GLU A 124 2.80 8.58 -0.82
CA GLU A 124 1.46 9.13 -1.04
C GLU A 124 0.47 8.02 -1.37
N ILE A 125 -0.70 8.03 -0.72
CA ILE A 125 -1.78 7.06 -1.00
C ILE A 125 -2.19 7.09 -2.48
N SER A 126 -2.13 8.26 -3.12
CA SER A 126 -2.45 8.42 -4.55
C SER A 126 -1.56 7.59 -5.47
N LYS A 127 -0.26 7.49 -5.16
CA LYS A 127 0.67 6.63 -5.92
C LYS A 127 0.39 5.16 -5.68
N ILE A 128 0.19 4.78 -4.42
CA ILE A 128 -0.14 3.41 -4.03
C ILE A 128 -1.47 2.96 -4.67
N HIS A 129 -2.47 3.85 -4.72
CA HIS A 129 -3.76 3.56 -5.37
C HIS A 129 -3.56 3.23 -6.84
N ARG A 130 -2.78 4.04 -7.56
CA ARG A 130 -2.49 3.81 -8.98
C ARG A 130 -1.78 2.48 -9.22
N GLU A 131 -0.78 2.14 -8.41
CA GLU A 131 -0.06 0.86 -8.51
C GLU A 131 -0.99 -0.34 -8.27
N ILE A 132 -1.89 -0.24 -7.29
CA ILE A 132 -2.88 -1.29 -7.00
C ILE A 132 -3.89 -1.44 -8.15
N ASP A 133 -4.34 -0.33 -8.75
CA ASP A 133 -5.27 -0.38 -9.86
C ASP A 133 -4.59 -0.95 -11.13
N GLU A 134 -3.34 -0.59 -11.40
CA GLU A 134 -2.55 -1.16 -12.49
C GLU A 134 -2.32 -2.67 -12.28
N GLU A 135 -2.06 -3.12 -11.05
CA GLU A 135 -1.93 -4.53 -10.72
C GLU A 135 -3.25 -5.28 -10.88
N LYS A 136 -4.37 -4.71 -10.42
CA LYS A 136 -5.71 -5.28 -10.63
C LYS A 136 -6.03 -5.43 -12.12
N GLN A 137 -5.71 -4.43 -12.94
CA GLN A 137 -5.92 -4.48 -14.37
C GLN A 137 -5.08 -5.58 -15.04
N ARG A 138 -3.79 -5.66 -14.71
CA ARG A 138 -2.90 -6.74 -15.21
C ARG A 138 -3.42 -8.12 -14.85
N ASN A 139 -3.79 -8.33 -13.58
CA ASN A 139 -4.31 -9.61 -13.11
C ASN A 139 -5.64 -9.98 -13.81
N ALA A 140 -6.51 -9.00 -14.05
CA ALA A 140 -7.77 -9.21 -14.77
C ALA A 140 -7.52 -9.57 -16.25
N GLU A 141 -6.54 -8.94 -16.87
CA GLU A 141 -6.13 -9.21 -18.24
C GLU A 141 -5.50 -10.60 -18.38
N GLU A 142 -4.59 -10.97 -17.47
CA GLU A 142 -4.01 -12.31 -17.42
C GLU A 142 -5.07 -13.39 -17.22
N PHE A 143 -6.03 -13.15 -16.32
CA PHE A 143 -7.14 -14.08 -16.11
C PHE A 143 -7.98 -14.25 -17.39
N ARG A 144 -8.22 -13.17 -18.13
CA ARG A 144 -8.99 -13.18 -19.38
C ARG A 144 -8.23 -13.96 -20.46
N ILE A 145 -6.93 -13.70 -20.62
CA ILE A 145 -6.06 -14.40 -21.58
C ILE A 145 -6.02 -15.89 -21.25
N ASN A 146 -5.80 -16.26 -19.99
CA ASN A 146 -5.76 -17.66 -19.56
C ASN A 146 -7.11 -18.37 -19.80
N LYS A 147 -8.22 -17.69 -19.63
CA LYS A 147 -9.55 -18.24 -19.91
C LYS A 147 -9.75 -18.47 -21.40
N GLU A 148 -9.42 -17.49 -22.23
CA GLU A 148 -9.49 -17.59 -23.70
C GLU A 148 -8.57 -18.69 -24.23
N GLN A 149 -7.35 -18.80 -23.69
CA GLN A 149 -6.41 -19.86 -24.06
C GLN A 149 -6.98 -21.25 -23.75
N LYS A 150 -7.56 -21.45 -22.55
CA LYS A 150 -8.23 -22.71 -22.19
C LYS A 150 -9.43 -23.04 -23.10
N GLU A 151 -10.17 -22.02 -23.53
CA GLU A 151 -11.28 -22.23 -24.47
C GLU A 151 -10.78 -22.62 -25.85
N LEU A 152 -9.68 -22.03 -26.33
CA LEU A 152 -9.03 -22.41 -27.59
C LEU A 152 -8.48 -23.84 -27.52
N GLU A 153 -7.83 -24.23 -26.44
CA GLU A 153 -7.36 -25.58 -26.20
C GLU A 153 -8.52 -26.60 -26.23
N LYS A 154 -9.66 -26.29 -25.62
CA LYS A 154 -10.87 -27.13 -25.67
C LYS A 154 -11.44 -27.30 -27.09
N LYS A 155 -11.28 -26.28 -27.94
CA LYS A 155 -11.68 -26.29 -29.34
C LYS A 155 -10.67 -27.00 -30.24
N GLY A 156 -9.61 -27.59 -29.68
CA GLY A 156 -8.59 -28.35 -30.43
C GLY A 156 -7.44 -27.48 -30.97
N PHE A 157 -7.41 -26.20 -30.66
CA PHE A 157 -6.28 -25.34 -30.98
C PHE A 157 -5.17 -25.54 -29.93
N VAL A 158 -4.37 -26.60 -30.13
CA VAL A 158 -3.18 -26.81 -29.30
C VAL A 158 -2.03 -26.02 -29.90
N TYR A 159 -1.43 -25.12 -29.16
CA TYR A 159 -0.18 -24.47 -29.54
C TYR A 159 0.90 -25.56 -29.61
N LYS A 160 1.13 -26.10 -30.80
CA LYS A 160 2.28 -26.96 -31.06
C LYS A 160 3.51 -26.07 -31.00
N ASN A 161 4.14 -26.07 -29.84
CA ASN A 161 5.49 -25.57 -29.74
C ASN A 161 6.36 -26.51 -30.61
N SER A 162 6.42 -26.21 -31.90
CA SER A 162 7.36 -26.89 -32.79
C SER A 162 8.73 -26.46 -32.29
N GLY A 163 9.40 -27.32 -31.53
CA GLY A 163 10.74 -27.11 -31.01
C GLY A 163 11.83 -26.95 -32.06
N GLN A 164 11.46 -26.74 -33.31
CA GLN A 164 12.32 -26.18 -34.31
C GLN A 164 12.42 -24.68 -34.09
N LYS A 165 13.53 -24.23 -33.49
CA LYS A 165 14.01 -22.88 -33.67
C LYS A 165 14.04 -22.62 -35.17
N LYS A 166 12.97 -22.06 -35.73
CA LYS A 166 13.04 -21.46 -37.07
C LYS A 166 14.09 -20.36 -36.91
N GLU A 167 15.23 -20.55 -37.57
CA GLU A 167 16.22 -19.50 -37.69
C GLU A 167 15.49 -18.29 -38.28
N LEU A 168 15.54 -17.18 -37.54
CA LEU A 168 14.97 -15.94 -38.02
C LEU A 168 15.61 -15.58 -39.37
N PRO A 169 14.84 -15.04 -40.30
CA PRO A 169 15.42 -14.52 -41.54
C PRO A 169 16.60 -13.61 -41.23
N SER A 170 17.67 -13.73 -42.00
CA SER A 170 18.95 -13.04 -41.76
C SER A 170 18.79 -11.52 -41.63
N GLU A 171 17.77 -10.92 -42.24
CA GLU A 171 17.43 -9.52 -42.17
C GLU A 171 16.89 -9.14 -40.77
N ILE A 172 16.05 -10.01 -40.20
CA ILE A 172 15.49 -9.79 -38.86
C ILE A 172 16.56 -10.03 -37.79
N GLN A 173 17.46 -11.00 -37.95
CA GLN A 173 18.61 -11.19 -37.07
C GLN A 173 19.50 -9.94 -37.02
N LYS A 174 19.82 -9.38 -38.20
CA LYS A 174 20.61 -8.14 -38.28
C LYS A 174 19.91 -6.98 -37.53
N MET A 175 18.60 -6.80 -37.71
CA MET A 175 17.87 -5.76 -36.98
C MET A 175 17.95 -5.94 -35.46
N PHE A 176 17.86 -7.18 -34.97
CA PHE A 176 18.02 -7.44 -33.53
C PHE A 176 19.44 -7.17 -33.03
N ASP A 177 20.45 -7.53 -33.83
CA ASP A 177 21.85 -7.27 -33.47
C ASP A 177 22.16 -5.75 -33.48
N ASP A 178 21.60 -5.02 -34.45
CA ASP A 178 21.72 -3.55 -34.50
C ASP A 178 21.07 -2.89 -33.30
N ILE A 179 19.83 -3.28 -32.93
CA ILE A 179 19.14 -2.77 -31.72
C ILE A 179 19.94 -3.10 -30.45
N LYS A 180 20.48 -4.31 -30.36
CA LYS A 180 21.29 -4.71 -29.21
C LYS A 180 22.57 -3.90 -29.10
N ASN A 181 23.23 -3.61 -30.22
CA ASN A 181 24.42 -2.78 -30.25
C ASN A 181 24.11 -1.33 -29.88
N ASP A 182 23.00 -0.77 -30.36
CA ASP A 182 22.55 0.58 -30.01
C ASP A 182 22.22 0.71 -28.52
N MET A 183 21.60 -0.32 -27.93
CA MET A 183 21.34 -0.36 -26.50
C MET A 183 22.62 -0.42 -25.65
N LEU A 184 23.64 -1.13 -26.12
CA LEU A 184 24.93 -1.25 -25.42
C LEU A 184 25.81 0.01 -25.57
N THR A 185 25.68 0.75 -26.68
CA THR A 185 26.46 1.98 -26.93
C THR A 185 25.85 3.23 -26.26
N ASN A 186 24.54 3.23 -25.95
CA ASN A 186 23.87 4.34 -25.27
C ASN A 186 23.85 4.22 -23.73
N SER A 187 24.59 3.28 -23.14
CA SER A 187 24.69 3.05 -21.69
C SER A 187 25.98 3.62 -21.05
N ASN A 188 26.69 4.53 -21.74
CA ASN A 188 27.84 5.25 -21.20
C ASN A 188 27.54 6.73 -20.98
#